data_d59398923fd8a7922be3b60b15c27512
#
_entry.id   d59398923fd8a7922be3b60b15c27512
#
_cell.length_a   1.000
_cell.length_b   1.000
_cell.length_c   1.000
_cell.angle_alpha   90.00
_cell.angle_beta   90.00
_cell.angle_gamma   90.00
#
_symmetry.space_group_name_H-M   'P 1'
#
loop_
_entity.id
_entity.type
_entity.pdbx_description
1 polymer ?
#
loop_
_entity_poly.entity_id
_entity_poly.type
_entity_poly.pdbx_seq_one_letter_code
_entity_poly.pdbx_strand_id
1 'polypeptide(L)'
;MLAQRRRQRYALRYANLTLVREAVGKGPGWRRHVPPAFFLLALACMSFAVARPQATVAVPSQEGTVILTIDVSGSMLAEDMKPNRMEAAKAAARAFVDRQNASVRIGVVSFSGDASIVQSPTTDRNLVTAAINRLRPQRATAIGRAILVSLDAIFEGSEDELPSAILQQQAPGGPPRPTATPLPAYLQGQHAAASIVLLSDGQNNQFPPPLDVVDQAVQRGVRIYTIGVGSAAGTIVRLQGRAVRTALDEATLKRIAEVTDGEYFNASTEKDLRAVYENLTTQLVIRIEKTELTAYFTLAAAVLAVIAGAFSLLWFNRLP
;
A
#
# COMPACT_ATOMS: atom_id res chain seq x y z
N MET A 1 -71.83 -26.05 -2.74
CA MET A 1 -72.04 -26.59 -1.36
C MET A 1 -72.35 -28.12 -1.33
N LEU A 2 -72.80 -28.74 -2.42
CA LEU A 2 -73.10 -30.19 -2.43
C LEU A 2 -71.89 -31.12 -2.55
N ALA A 3 -70.75 -30.64 -3.09
CA ALA A 3 -69.52 -31.45 -3.26
C ALA A 3 -68.77 -31.68 -1.94
N GLN A 4 -68.86 -30.73 -0.97
CA GLN A 4 -68.18 -30.84 0.34
C GLN A 4 -68.87 -31.81 1.28
N ARG A 5 -70.25 -32.01 1.14
CA ARG A 5 -71.02 -33.00 1.94
C ARG A 5 -70.74 -34.41 1.55
N ARG A 6 -70.36 -34.71 0.29
CA ARG A 6 -70.00 -36.08 -0.16
C ARG A 6 -68.60 -36.52 0.33
N ARG A 7 -67.65 -35.61 0.56
CA ARG A 7 -66.33 -35.98 1.08
C ARG A 7 -66.38 -36.44 2.55
N GLN A 8 -67.33 -36.02 3.33
CA GLN A 8 -67.42 -36.40 4.75
C GLN A 8 -67.95 -37.80 5.00
N ARG A 9 -68.57 -38.46 3.96
CA ARG A 9 -69.14 -39.83 4.05
C ARG A 9 -68.14 -40.94 3.79
N TYR A 10 -66.96 -40.64 3.30
CA TYR A 10 -65.78 -41.53 3.16
C TYR A 10 -64.77 -41.40 4.25
N ALA A 11 -65.18 -40.94 5.47
CA ALA A 11 -64.39 -41.13 6.66
C ALA A 11 -64.33 -42.64 6.91
N LEU A 12 -63.31 -43.29 6.36
CA LEU A 12 -62.95 -44.66 6.63
C LEU A 12 -62.92 -44.82 8.17
N ARG A 13 -63.86 -45.64 8.66
CA ARG A 13 -63.84 -46.15 10.04
C ARG A 13 -62.60 -47.03 10.14
N TYR A 14 -61.46 -46.41 10.45
CA TYR A 14 -60.30 -47.16 10.90
C TYR A 14 -60.63 -47.74 12.26
N ALA A 15 -60.96 -49.05 12.26
CA ALA A 15 -61.38 -49.80 13.39
C ALA A 15 -60.34 -49.94 14.49
N ASN A 16 -59.12 -49.34 14.28
CA ASN A 16 -58.07 -49.43 15.30
C ASN A 16 -57.17 -48.19 15.24
N LEU A 17 -57.63 -47.10 15.85
CA LEU A 17 -56.83 -45.88 16.09
C LEU A 17 -55.53 -46.15 16.85
N THR A 18 -55.45 -47.23 17.62
CA THR A 18 -54.25 -47.66 18.31
C THR A 18 -53.17 -48.15 17.37
N LEU A 19 -53.54 -48.97 16.35
CA LEU A 19 -52.59 -49.43 15.33
C LEU A 19 -52.05 -48.28 14.48
N VAL A 20 -52.89 -47.28 14.16
CA VAL A 20 -52.45 -46.08 13.42
C VAL A 20 -51.55 -45.24 14.32
N ARG A 21 -51.81 -45.15 15.62
CA ARG A 21 -50.98 -44.41 16.57
C ARG A 21 -49.67 -45.12 16.87
N GLU A 22 -49.61 -46.45 16.81
CA GLU A 22 -48.36 -47.23 16.90
C GLU A 22 -47.56 -47.15 15.60
N ALA A 23 -48.22 -47.20 14.42
CA ALA A 23 -47.57 -47.06 13.13
C ALA A 23 -47.00 -45.64 12.86
N VAL A 24 -47.65 -44.61 13.40
CA VAL A 24 -47.18 -43.23 13.33
C VAL A 24 -45.95 -42.95 14.24
N GLY A 25 -45.66 -43.88 15.19
CA GLY A 25 -44.49 -43.77 16.05
C GLY A 25 -44.39 -42.41 16.75
N LYS A 26 -43.51 -42.28 17.73
CA LYS A 26 -43.14 -40.96 18.28
C LYS A 26 -42.50 -40.15 17.12
N GLY A 27 -43.25 -39.20 16.56
CA GLY A 27 -42.77 -38.34 15.50
C GLY A 27 -41.34 -37.84 15.78
N PRO A 28 -40.57 -37.52 14.75
CA PRO A 28 -39.10 -37.28 14.82
C PRO A 28 -38.70 -36.15 15.79
N GLY A 29 -39.65 -35.59 16.51
CA GLY A 29 -39.42 -34.61 17.59
C GLY A 29 -38.53 -33.45 17.12
N TRP A 30 -37.56 -33.06 17.95
CA TRP A 30 -36.63 -31.98 17.64
C TRP A 30 -35.71 -32.24 16.44
N ARG A 31 -35.43 -33.51 16.11
CA ARG A 31 -34.59 -33.92 14.97
C ARG A 31 -35.08 -33.38 13.62
N ARG A 32 -36.39 -33.18 13.45
CA ARG A 32 -36.96 -32.64 12.20
C ARG A 32 -36.58 -31.19 11.91
N HIS A 33 -36.13 -30.42 12.96
CA HIS A 33 -35.78 -29.02 12.82
C HIS A 33 -34.30 -28.82 12.56
N VAL A 34 -33.47 -29.83 12.78
CA VAL A 34 -32.01 -29.73 12.64
C VAL A 34 -31.56 -29.52 11.19
N PRO A 35 -31.94 -30.34 10.21
CA PRO A 35 -31.56 -30.13 8.81
C PRO A 35 -32.00 -28.77 8.24
N PRO A 36 -33.26 -28.32 8.42
CA PRO A 36 -33.68 -27.00 7.96
C PRO A 36 -32.94 -25.86 8.65
N ALA A 37 -32.58 -25.99 9.94
CA ALA A 37 -31.82 -24.97 10.66
C ALA A 37 -30.40 -24.81 10.07
N PHE A 38 -29.71 -25.91 9.80
CA PHE A 38 -28.41 -25.88 9.12
C PHE A 38 -28.50 -25.32 7.71
N PHE A 39 -29.56 -25.65 6.98
CA PHE A 39 -29.79 -25.11 5.64
C PHE A 39 -30.06 -23.60 5.66
N LEU A 40 -30.87 -23.11 6.59
CA LEU A 40 -31.11 -21.67 6.77
C LEU A 40 -29.84 -20.94 7.18
N LEU A 41 -29.02 -21.56 8.03
CA LEU A 41 -27.72 -20.97 8.41
C LEU A 41 -26.77 -20.93 7.21
N ALA A 42 -26.74 -21.97 6.36
CA ALA A 42 -25.98 -21.97 5.12
C ALA A 42 -26.44 -20.85 4.19
N LEU A 43 -27.76 -20.66 4.05
CA LEU A 43 -28.32 -19.58 3.24
C LEU A 43 -27.95 -18.19 3.80
N ALA A 44 -27.97 -18.02 5.12
CA ALA A 44 -27.53 -16.79 5.76
C ALA A 44 -26.03 -16.50 5.50
N CYS A 45 -25.17 -17.52 5.63
CA CYS A 45 -23.74 -17.38 5.29
C CYS A 45 -23.56 -17.03 3.80
N MET A 46 -24.35 -17.60 2.91
CA MET A 46 -24.28 -17.28 1.48
C MET A 46 -24.75 -15.85 1.18
N SER A 47 -25.78 -15.36 1.89
CA SER A 47 -26.21 -13.97 1.78
C SER A 47 -25.14 -13.00 2.27
N PHE A 48 -24.43 -13.35 3.36
CA PHE A 48 -23.26 -12.59 3.84
C PHE A 48 -22.12 -12.62 2.82
N ALA A 49 -21.87 -13.75 2.15
CA ALA A 49 -20.84 -13.84 1.12
C ALA A 49 -21.13 -12.91 -0.07
N VAL A 50 -22.40 -12.78 -0.48
CA VAL A 50 -22.83 -11.86 -1.56
C VAL A 50 -22.62 -10.40 -1.17
N ALA A 51 -22.71 -10.06 0.12
CA ALA A 51 -22.45 -8.71 0.64
C ALA A 51 -20.96 -8.30 0.56
N ARG A 52 -20.05 -9.23 0.17
CA ARG A 52 -18.59 -9.00 0.05
C ARG A 52 -17.98 -8.30 1.26
N PRO A 53 -18.10 -8.88 2.46
CA PRO A 53 -17.51 -8.26 3.64
C PRO A 53 -16.00 -8.16 3.46
N GLN A 54 -15.45 -6.95 3.67
CA GLN A 54 -14.03 -6.66 3.62
C GLN A 54 -13.51 -6.52 5.05
N ALA A 55 -12.40 -7.19 5.34
CA ALA A 55 -11.65 -6.96 6.56
C ALA A 55 -10.30 -6.33 6.22
N THR A 56 -9.91 -5.34 7.01
CA THR A 56 -8.58 -4.77 6.95
C THR A 56 -7.62 -5.71 7.68
N VAL A 57 -6.80 -6.42 6.93
CA VAL A 57 -5.77 -7.30 7.49
C VAL A 57 -4.43 -6.65 7.23
N ALA A 58 -3.63 -6.45 8.27
CA ALA A 58 -2.24 -6.05 8.13
C ALA A 58 -1.45 -7.26 7.58
N VAL A 59 -1.26 -7.30 6.27
CA VAL A 59 -0.43 -8.33 5.63
C VAL A 59 0.98 -7.77 5.52
N PRO A 60 2.01 -8.45 6.04
CA PRO A 60 3.38 -8.04 5.75
C PRO A 60 3.59 -8.14 4.24
N SER A 61 3.73 -6.99 3.59
CA SER A 61 4.07 -6.95 2.16
C SER A 61 5.51 -7.42 2.02
N GLN A 62 5.68 -8.61 1.43
CA GLN A 62 7.02 -9.15 1.18
C GLN A 62 7.63 -8.62 -0.12
N GLU A 63 6.83 -7.96 -0.96
CA GLU A 63 7.25 -7.43 -2.24
C GLU A 63 6.92 -5.93 -2.30
N GLY A 64 7.94 -5.12 -2.46
CA GLY A 64 7.79 -3.67 -2.58
C GLY A 64 8.97 -3.07 -3.34
N THR A 65 8.76 -1.89 -3.90
CA THR A 65 9.83 -1.09 -4.50
C THR A 65 10.06 0.16 -3.66
N VAL A 66 11.28 0.40 -3.24
CA VAL A 66 11.67 1.60 -2.49
C VAL A 66 12.71 2.36 -3.30
N ILE A 67 12.43 3.62 -3.58
CA ILE A 67 13.42 4.52 -4.21
C ILE A 67 14.04 5.40 -3.14
N LEU A 68 15.35 5.26 -2.95
CA LEU A 68 16.14 6.17 -2.14
C LEU A 68 16.52 7.37 -2.99
N THR A 69 15.85 8.49 -2.77
CA THR A 69 16.06 9.74 -3.49
C THR A 69 16.91 10.67 -2.63
N ILE A 70 18.20 10.75 -2.95
CA ILE A 70 19.20 11.37 -2.09
C ILE A 70 19.68 12.69 -2.70
N ASP A 71 19.55 13.74 -1.92
CA ASP A 71 20.11 15.06 -2.22
C ASP A 71 21.64 15.00 -2.24
N VAL A 72 22.22 15.41 -3.36
CA VAL A 72 23.67 15.55 -3.51
C VAL A 72 24.07 17.01 -3.74
N SER A 73 23.25 17.96 -3.32
CA SER A 73 23.53 19.39 -3.45
C SER A 73 24.71 19.83 -2.56
N GLY A 74 25.19 21.05 -2.81
CA GLY A 74 26.34 21.60 -2.06
C GLY A 74 26.08 21.78 -0.56
N SER A 75 24.82 21.93 -0.13
CA SER A 75 24.44 21.99 1.28
C SER A 75 24.73 20.69 2.05
N MET A 76 24.81 19.56 1.35
CA MET A 76 25.17 18.25 1.92
C MET A 76 26.65 18.15 2.33
N LEU A 77 27.46 19.14 2.01
CA LEU A 77 28.82 19.26 2.51
C LEU A 77 28.89 19.91 3.91
N ALA A 78 27.75 20.33 4.47
CA ALA A 78 27.72 20.90 5.82
C ALA A 78 28.23 19.90 6.86
N GLU A 79 29.02 20.43 7.82
CA GLU A 79 29.70 19.67 8.88
C GLU A 79 28.92 19.71 10.22
N ASP A 80 27.65 20.11 10.17
CA ASP A 80 26.74 20.06 11.34
C ASP A 80 26.39 18.61 11.73
N MET A 81 26.56 17.69 10.80
CA MET A 81 26.56 16.22 11.03
C MET A 81 27.99 15.71 10.74
N LYS A 82 28.50 14.80 11.55
CA LYS A 82 29.86 14.26 11.37
C LYS A 82 29.89 13.04 10.46
N PRO A 83 30.84 12.91 9.52
CA PRO A 83 31.84 13.94 9.17
C PRO A 83 31.25 15.10 8.37
N ASN A 84 30.16 14.87 7.61
CA ASN A 84 29.29 15.84 6.93
C ASN A 84 27.94 15.17 6.63
N ARG A 85 26.93 15.96 6.24
CA ARG A 85 25.57 15.46 5.96
C ARG A 85 25.58 14.35 4.89
N MET A 86 26.39 14.47 3.83
CA MET A 86 26.49 13.48 2.74
C MET A 86 26.96 12.13 3.24
N GLU A 87 28.05 12.09 4.01
CA GLU A 87 28.57 10.80 4.52
C GLU A 87 27.64 10.19 5.58
N ALA A 88 26.99 11.02 6.40
CA ALA A 88 25.96 10.56 7.32
C ALA A 88 24.76 9.95 6.56
N ALA A 89 24.31 10.61 5.48
CA ALA A 89 23.25 10.13 4.61
C ALA A 89 23.61 8.80 3.95
N LYS A 90 24.81 8.66 3.41
CA LYS A 90 25.29 7.39 2.82
C LYS A 90 25.36 6.28 3.86
N ALA A 91 25.87 6.55 5.06
CA ALA A 91 25.97 5.56 6.12
C ALA A 91 24.59 5.06 6.55
N ALA A 92 23.63 5.96 6.72
CA ALA A 92 22.26 5.64 7.08
C ALA A 92 21.52 4.90 5.95
N ALA A 93 21.70 5.32 4.70
CA ALA A 93 21.11 4.64 3.53
C ALA A 93 21.64 3.20 3.39
N ARG A 94 22.95 2.96 3.62
CA ARG A 94 23.51 1.60 3.64
C ARG A 94 22.88 0.74 4.75
N ALA A 95 22.81 1.28 5.96
CA ALA A 95 22.20 0.57 7.09
C ALA A 95 20.72 0.23 6.82
N PHE A 96 19.99 1.10 6.13
CA PHE A 96 18.62 0.84 5.68
C PHE A 96 18.58 -0.31 4.68
N VAL A 97 19.44 -0.29 3.65
CA VAL A 97 19.52 -1.34 2.62
C VAL A 97 19.80 -2.70 3.24
N ASP A 98 20.73 -2.78 4.21
CA ASP A 98 21.12 -4.02 4.88
C ASP A 98 19.99 -4.64 5.72
N ARG A 99 19.06 -3.81 6.21
CA ARG A 99 17.94 -4.25 7.06
C ARG A 99 16.67 -4.58 6.29
N GLN A 100 16.57 -4.22 5.01
CA GLN A 100 15.40 -4.52 4.21
C GLN A 100 15.27 -6.00 3.89
N ASN A 101 14.03 -6.48 3.81
CA ASN A 101 13.75 -7.84 3.38
C ASN A 101 14.35 -8.09 1.99
N ALA A 102 14.90 -9.29 1.76
CA ALA A 102 15.55 -9.66 0.51
C ALA A 102 14.65 -9.52 -0.73
N SER A 103 13.34 -9.61 -0.58
CA SER A 103 12.34 -9.46 -1.64
C SER A 103 12.05 -8.01 -2.05
N VAL A 104 12.41 -7.02 -1.22
CA VAL A 104 12.20 -5.60 -1.52
C VAL A 104 13.20 -5.13 -2.58
N ARG A 105 12.71 -4.56 -3.67
CA ARG A 105 13.54 -3.92 -4.70
C ARG A 105 13.90 -2.51 -4.25
N ILE A 106 15.18 -2.16 -4.31
CA ILE A 106 15.65 -0.83 -3.93
C ILE A 106 16.31 -0.18 -5.12
N GLY A 107 15.83 1.01 -5.49
CA GLY A 107 16.45 1.91 -6.45
C GLY A 107 17.15 3.07 -5.76
N VAL A 108 18.09 3.71 -6.45
CA VAL A 108 18.79 4.91 -5.98
C VAL A 108 18.69 6.00 -7.04
N VAL A 109 18.12 7.13 -6.64
CA VAL A 109 18.06 8.36 -7.43
C VAL A 109 18.90 9.42 -6.71
N SER A 110 19.78 10.08 -7.43
CA SER A 110 20.49 11.25 -6.93
C SER A 110 19.94 12.51 -7.58
N PHE A 111 19.89 13.58 -6.82
CA PHE A 111 19.47 14.85 -7.37
C PHE A 111 20.28 16.03 -6.83
N SER A 112 20.45 17.00 -7.71
CA SER A 112 21.08 18.29 -7.46
C SER A 112 20.40 19.33 -8.34
N GLY A 113 21.09 20.01 -9.24
CA GLY A 113 20.47 20.85 -10.27
C GLY A 113 19.63 20.07 -11.30
N ASP A 114 19.85 18.79 -11.39
CA ASP A 114 19.06 17.79 -12.14
C ASP A 114 18.93 16.51 -11.31
N ALA A 115 18.09 15.56 -11.76
CA ALA A 115 17.93 14.27 -11.12
C ALA A 115 18.27 13.13 -12.08
N SER A 116 18.85 12.06 -11.55
CA SER A 116 19.25 10.90 -12.34
C SER A 116 19.11 9.60 -11.57
N ILE A 117 18.72 8.53 -12.27
CA ILE A 117 18.71 7.17 -11.72
C ILE A 117 20.16 6.70 -11.65
N VAL A 118 20.68 6.47 -10.45
CA VAL A 118 22.02 5.92 -10.20
C VAL A 118 21.98 4.40 -10.24
N GLN A 119 20.87 3.82 -9.77
CA GLN A 119 20.59 2.40 -9.78
C GLN A 119 19.08 2.17 -9.91
N SER A 120 18.68 1.49 -10.98
CA SER A 120 17.29 1.02 -11.13
C SER A 120 16.92 0.00 -10.06
N PRO A 121 15.64 -0.12 -9.69
CA PRO A 121 15.19 -1.00 -8.60
C PRO A 121 15.66 -2.44 -8.76
N THR A 122 16.45 -2.92 -7.79
CA THR A 122 17.01 -4.26 -7.77
C THR A 122 16.96 -4.88 -6.38
N THR A 123 16.95 -6.19 -6.30
CA THR A 123 17.12 -6.96 -5.05
C THR A 123 18.59 -7.17 -4.67
N ASP A 124 19.52 -6.90 -5.58
CA ASP A 124 20.98 -7.02 -5.32
C ASP A 124 21.48 -5.86 -4.46
N ARG A 125 21.70 -6.14 -3.18
CA ARG A 125 22.17 -5.16 -2.18
C ARG A 125 23.56 -4.61 -2.49
N ASN A 126 24.41 -5.39 -3.15
CA ASN A 126 25.77 -4.96 -3.50
C ASN A 126 25.73 -3.85 -4.55
N LEU A 127 24.85 -3.99 -5.57
CA LEU A 127 24.66 -2.94 -6.58
C LEU A 127 24.13 -1.66 -5.97
N VAL A 128 23.13 -1.76 -5.07
CA VAL A 128 22.55 -0.59 -4.38
C VAL A 128 23.60 0.10 -3.51
N THR A 129 24.36 -0.66 -2.72
CA THR A 129 25.43 -0.12 -1.86
C THR A 129 26.56 0.53 -2.67
N ALA A 130 26.95 -0.08 -3.80
CA ALA A 130 27.91 0.52 -4.72
C ALA A 130 27.40 1.83 -5.32
N ALA A 131 26.10 1.92 -5.64
CA ALA A 131 25.45 3.13 -6.13
C ALA A 131 25.50 4.26 -5.08
N ILE A 132 25.12 3.96 -3.83
CA ILE A 132 25.18 4.90 -2.71
C ILE A 132 26.61 5.44 -2.52
N ASN A 133 27.62 4.57 -2.58
CA ASN A 133 29.01 4.96 -2.40
C ASN A 133 29.54 5.87 -3.52
N ARG A 134 28.99 5.75 -4.74
CA ARG A 134 29.37 6.59 -5.90
C ARG A 134 28.78 8.00 -5.87
N LEU A 135 27.81 8.28 -5.00
CA LEU A 135 27.21 9.61 -4.88
C LEU A 135 28.28 10.67 -4.61
N ARG A 136 28.24 11.79 -5.33
CA ARG A 136 29.17 12.89 -5.22
C ARG A 136 28.42 14.21 -5.10
N PRO A 137 28.83 15.13 -4.21
CA PRO A 137 28.21 16.44 -4.10
C PRO A 137 28.29 17.24 -5.41
N GLN A 138 27.19 17.89 -5.75
CA GLN A 138 27.03 18.73 -6.94
C GLN A 138 26.42 20.09 -6.56
N ARG A 139 26.04 20.92 -7.54
CA ARG A 139 25.43 22.22 -7.30
C ARG A 139 23.94 22.20 -7.56
N ALA A 140 23.22 23.14 -6.91
CA ALA A 140 21.77 23.36 -7.01
C ALA A 140 20.94 22.20 -6.42
N THR A 141 19.60 22.37 -6.38
CA THR A 141 18.69 21.40 -5.79
C THR A 141 17.35 21.44 -6.54
N ALA A 142 16.95 20.32 -7.15
CA ALA A 142 15.76 20.14 -7.97
C ALA A 142 14.86 19.04 -7.42
N ILE A 143 14.17 19.29 -6.30
CA ILE A 143 13.33 18.31 -5.61
C ILE A 143 12.18 17.84 -6.51
N GLY A 144 11.55 18.76 -7.25
CA GLY A 144 10.45 18.38 -8.15
C GLY A 144 10.90 17.40 -9.24
N ARG A 145 12.09 17.59 -9.82
CA ARG A 145 12.68 16.63 -10.77
C ARG A 145 13.02 15.31 -10.11
N ALA A 146 13.52 15.35 -8.88
CA ALA A 146 13.81 14.14 -8.12
C ALA A 146 12.57 13.25 -7.92
N ILE A 147 11.43 13.85 -7.61
CA ILE A 147 10.15 13.15 -7.50
C ILE A 147 9.75 12.52 -8.84
N LEU A 148 9.83 13.28 -9.94
CA LEU A 148 9.48 12.77 -11.28
C LEU A 148 10.36 11.60 -11.70
N VAL A 149 11.67 11.72 -11.57
CA VAL A 149 12.63 10.65 -11.91
C VAL A 149 12.48 9.43 -11.01
N SER A 150 12.10 9.65 -9.75
CA SER A 150 11.82 8.54 -8.82
C SER A 150 10.54 7.78 -9.20
N LEU A 151 9.51 8.49 -9.65
CA LEU A 151 8.30 7.88 -10.19
C LEU A 151 8.60 7.10 -11.48
N ASP A 152 9.42 7.68 -12.36
CA ASP A 152 9.88 7.02 -13.59
C ASP A 152 10.62 5.72 -13.27
N ALA A 153 11.54 5.74 -12.30
CA ALA A 153 12.27 4.56 -11.86
C ALA A 153 11.37 3.45 -11.27
N ILE A 154 10.23 3.81 -10.66
CA ILE A 154 9.26 2.82 -10.15
C ILE A 154 8.52 2.13 -11.28
N PHE A 155 8.13 2.89 -12.30
CA PHE A 155 7.29 2.44 -13.41
C PHE A 155 8.07 2.11 -14.69
N GLU A 156 9.42 2.17 -14.66
CA GLU A 156 10.26 1.82 -15.79
C GLU A 156 9.95 0.39 -16.27
N GLY A 157 9.55 0.28 -17.56
CA GLY A 157 9.14 -1.00 -18.16
C GLY A 157 7.69 -1.40 -17.95
N SER A 158 6.84 -0.55 -17.36
CA SER A 158 5.38 -0.69 -17.38
C SER A 158 4.78 0.11 -18.56
N GLU A 159 3.62 -0.31 -19.08
CA GLU A 159 2.91 0.42 -20.14
C GLU A 159 2.47 1.85 -19.73
N ASP A 160 2.61 2.17 -18.42
CA ASP A 160 2.35 3.47 -17.83
C ASP A 160 3.62 4.34 -17.74
N GLU A 161 4.53 4.27 -18.73
CA GLU A 161 5.69 5.16 -18.81
C GLU A 161 5.25 6.62 -18.68
N LEU A 162 5.94 7.36 -17.80
CA LEU A 162 5.81 8.82 -17.75
C LEU A 162 6.17 9.36 -19.13
N PRO A 163 5.26 10.08 -19.82
CA PRO A 163 5.62 10.64 -21.10
C PRO A 163 6.88 11.49 -20.93
N SER A 164 7.97 11.09 -21.57
CA SER A 164 9.24 11.82 -21.59
C SER A 164 9.07 13.29 -22.03
N ALA A 165 7.95 13.59 -22.67
CA ALA A 165 7.45 14.93 -22.94
C ALA A 165 7.34 15.83 -21.70
N ILE A 166 7.07 15.28 -20.50
CA ILE A 166 6.94 16.08 -19.26
C ILE A 166 8.32 16.57 -18.80
N LEU A 167 9.36 15.77 -18.97
CA LEU A 167 10.73 16.16 -18.64
C LEU A 167 11.32 17.18 -19.63
N GLN A 168 10.83 17.17 -20.88
CA GLN A 168 11.32 18.06 -21.95
C GLN A 168 10.56 19.40 -22.05
N GLN A 169 9.33 19.48 -21.54
CA GLN A 169 8.44 20.65 -21.70
C GLN A 169 8.68 21.80 -20.72
N GLN A 170 9.79 21.86 -20.03
CA GLN A 170 10.00 22.83 -18.95
C GLN A 170 10.88 24.04 -19.35
N ALA A 171 10.88 24.40 -20.62
CA ALA A 171 11.40 25.70 -21.04
C ALA A 171 10.36 26.80 -20.74
N PRO A 172 10.79 28.00 -20.27
CA PRO A 172 9.90 29.14 -20.09
C PRO A 172 9.22 29.50 -21.42
N GLY A 173 7.90 29.33 -21.54
CA GLY A 173 7.13 29.61 -22.74
C GLY A 173 6.58 28.41 -23.51
N GLY A 174 6.67 27.21 -22.95
CA GLY A 174 6.11 25.98 -23.55
C GLY A 174 4.56 25.95 -23.53
N PRO A 175 3.95 25.07 -24.37
CA PRO A 175 2.50 24.95 -24.46
C PRO A 175 1.88 24.46 -23.15
N PRO A 176 0.55 24.69 -22.92
CA PRO A 176 -0.12 24.33 -21.69
C PRO A 176 -0.02 22.81 -21.39
N ARG A 177 0.11 22.47 -20.12
CA ARG A 177 0.25 21.11 -19.59
C ARG A 177 -0.77 20.16 -20.24
N PRO A 178 -0.34 18.98 -20.73
CA PRO A 178 -1.29 17.90 -20.98
C PRO A 178 -1.94 17.55 -19.63
N THR A 179 -3.25 17.55 -19.60
CA THR A 179 -4.05 17.11 -18.45
C THR A 179 -3.62 15.67 -18.16
N ALA A 180 -3.09 15.43 -16.95
CA ALA A 180 -2.70 14.08 -16.53
C ALA A 180 -3.86 13.13 -16.79
N THR A 181 -3.61 12.04 -17.50
CA THR A 181 -4.62 11.01 -17.72
C THR A 181 -5.01 10.45 -16.35
N PRO A 182 -6.30 10.54 -15.95
CA PRO A 182 -6.71 10.02 -14.65
C PRO A 182 -6.37 8.54 -14.57
N LEU A 183 -5.84 8.09 -13.42
CA LEU A 183 -5.65 6.67 -13.16
C LEU A 183 -6.98 5.93 -13.42
N PRO A 184 -6.93 4.75 -14.05
CA PRO A 184 -8.10 3.88 -14.14
C PRO A 184 -8.76 3.71 -12.78
N ALA A 185 -10.08 3.79 -12.72
CA ALA A 185 -10.85 3.80 -11.46
C ALA A 185 -10.55 2.61 -10.53
N TYR A 186 -10.07 1.49 -11.06
CA TYR A 186 -9.69 0.30 -10.28
C TYR A 186 -8.36 0.45 -9.52
N LEU A 187 -7.53 1.44 -9.88
CA LEU A 187 -6.28 1.76 -9.17
C LEU A 187 -6.46 2.89 -8.15
N GLN A 188 -7.58 3.61 -8.20
CA GLN A 188 -7.86 4.68 -7.25
C GLN A 188 -8.10 4.07 -5.86
N GLY A 189 -7.25 4.46 -4.90
CA GLY A 189 -7.32 3.99 -3.51
C GLY A 189 -6.53 2.71 -3.21
N GLN A 190 -5.83 2.12 -4.18
CA GLN A 190 -4.78 1.15 -3.92
C GLN A 190 -3.44 1.87 -3.96
N HIS A 191 -2.76 1.95 -2.82
CA HIS A 191 -1.38 2.42 -2.82
C HIS A 191 -0.53 1.42 -3.60
N ALA A 192 0.28 1.92 -4.54
CA ALA A 192 1.26 1.08 -5.21
C ALA A 192 2.16 0.41 -4.16
N ALA A 193 2.61 -0.82 -4.42
CA ALA A 193 3.61 -1.46 -3.57
C ALA A 193 4.99 -0.79 -3.75
N ALA A 194 4.99 0.54 -3.78
CA ALA A 194 6.16 1.37 -4.03
C ALA A 194 6.13 2.63 -3.15
N SER A 195 7.31 3.05 -2.71
CA SER A 195 7.48 4.24 -1.89
C SER A 195 8.75 4.97 -2.27
N ILE A 196 8.74 6.29 -2.12
CA ILE A 196 9.92 7.15 -2.29
C ILE A 196 10.38 7.61 -0.91
N VAL A 197 11.66 7.47 -0.63
CA VAL A 197 12.30 8.03 0.57
C VAL A 197 13.18 9.19 0.11
N LEU A 198 12.67 10.41 0.27
CA LEU A 198 13.33 11.65 -0.14
C LEU A 198 14.15 12.21 1.02
N LEU A 199 15.45 12.30 0.84
CA LEU A 199 16.37 12.88 1.81
C LEU A 199 16.94 14.18 1.27
N SER A 200 16.66 15.31 1.94
CA SER A 200 17.07 16.65 1.53
C SER A 200 17.07 17.63 2.71
N ASP A 201 17.68 18.82 2.53
CA ASP A 201 17.43 19.97 3.40
C ASP A 201 16.18 20.79 3.00
N GLY A 202 15.43 20.35 2.01
CA GLY A 202 14.16 20.93 1.58
C GLY A 202 14.28 22.19 0.71
N GLN A 203 15.49 22.77 0.57
CA GLN A 203 15.69 23.95 -0.26
C GLN A 203 15.61 23.57 -1.75
N ASN A 204 14.57 24.05 -2.43
CA ASN A 204 14.43 23.88 -3.88
C ASN A 204 14.75 25.18 -4.60
N ASN A 205 15.73 25.15 -5.52
CA ASN A 205 16.12 26.32 -6.30
C ASN A 205 16.05 26.10 -7.81
N GLN A 206 15.50 24.97 -8.23
CA GLN A 206 15.31 24.61 -9.63
C GLN A 206 13.83 24.28 -9.90
N PHE A 207 13.43 24.47 -11.16
CA PHE A 207 12.09 24.13 -11.62
C PHE A 207 12.02 22.64 -12.03
N PRO A 208 10.87 21.95 -11.81
CA PRO A 208 9.59 22.41 -11.30
C PRO A 208 9.56 22.53 -9.74
N PRO A 209 8.68 23.38 -9.20
CA PRO A 209 8.40 23.38 -7.76
C PRO A 209 7.93 21.99 -7.30
N PRO A 210 8.39 21.49 -6.12
CA PRO A 210 8.04 20.15 -5.67
C PRO A 210 6.52 19.93 -5.55
N LEU A 211 5.78 20.91 -5.04
CA LEU A 211 4.33 20.79 -4.83
C LEU A 211 3.52 20.72 -6.13
N ASP A 212 4.07 21.18 -7.24
CA ASP A 212 3.42 21.09 -8.56
C ASP A 212 3.46 19.67 -9.14
N VAL A 213 4.36 18.82 -8.66
CA VAL A 213 4.55 17.45 -9.17
C VAL A 213 4.09 16.36 -8.21
N VAL A 214 3.86 16.70 -6.95
CA VAL A 214 3.42 15.76 -5.90
C VAL A 214 2.09 15.08 -6.27
N ASP A 215 1.18 15.79 -6.95
CA ASP A 215 -0.10 15.24 -7.41
C ASP A 215 0.08 14.00 -8.30
N GLN A 216 1.19 13.90 -9.04
CA GLN A 216 1.50 12.71 -9.85
C GLN A 216 1.83 11.48 -8.99
N ALA A 217 2.48 11.69 -7.84
CA ALA A 217 2.71 10.60 -6.89
C ALA A 217 1.39 10.14 -6.25
N VAL A 218 0.53 11.09 -5.88
CA VAL A 218 -0.81 10.81 -5.33
C VAL A 218 -1.66 10.03 -6.34
N GLN A 219 -1.71 10.48 -7.60
CA GLN A 219 -2.46 9.80 -8.67
C GLN A 219 -1.99 8.36 -8.90
N ARG A 220 -0.70 8.08 -8.70
CA ARG A 220 -0.09 6.76 -8.86
C ARG A 220 -0.09 5.94 -7.57
N GLY A 221 -0.64 6.48 -6.48
CA GLY A 221 -0.68 5.84 -5.17
C GLY A 221 0.69 5.62 -4.52
N VAL A 222 1.71 6.41 -4.92
CA VAL A 222 3.07 6.33 -4.38
C VAL A 222 3.19 7.26 -3.18
N ARG A 223 3.58 6.74 -2.02
CA ARG A 223 3.87 7.52 -0.83
C ARG A 223 5.28 8.09 -0.87
N ILE A 224 5.42 9.34 -0.44
CA ILE A 224 6.73 9.99 -0.31
C ILE A 224 7.01 10.22 1.16
N TYR A 225 7.96 9.48 1.70
CA TYR A 225 8.52 9.73 3.03
C TYR A 225 9.63 10.75 2.89
N THR A 226 9.60 11.82 3.69
CA THR A 226 10.59 12.88 3.60
C THR A 226 11.46 12.93 4.85
N ILE A 227 12.77 12.99 4.66
CA ILE A 227 13.75 13.09 5.72
C ILE A 227 14.46 14.42 5.59
N GLY A 228 14.19 15.34 6.52
CA GLY A 228 14.85 16.62 6.59
C GLY A 228 16.22 16.50 7.27
N VAL A 229 17.29 16.88 6.57
CA VAL A 229 18.66 16.80 7.07
C VAL A 229 19.21 18.18 7.36
N GLY A 230 19.68 18.37 8.60
CA GLY A 230 20.27 19.61 9.05
C GLY A 230 19.45 20.34 10.10
N SER A 231 19.86 21.58 10.41
CA SER A 231 19.22 22.41 11.43
C SER A 231 18.37 23.52 10.81
N ALA A 232 17.17 23.75 11.36
CA ALA A 232 16.33 24.90 11.00
C ALA A 232 17.01 26.26 11.33
N ALA A 233 17.93 26.31 12.32
CA ALA A 233 18.70 27.47 12.61
C ALA A 233 19.68 27.86 11.49
N GLY A 234 20.00 26.91 10.64
CA GLY A 234 20.92 27.05 9.51
C GLY A 234 22.38 26.94 9.91
N THR A 235 23.18 26.50 8.93
CA THR A 235 24.64 26.35 9.06
C THR A 235 25.32 27.07 7.90
N ILE A 236 26.52 27.61 8.14
CA ILE A 236 27.32 28.25 7.10
C ILE A 236 28.20 27.19 6.45
N VAL A 237 27.99 26.93 5.16
CA VAL A 237 28.84 26.05 4.36
C VAL A 237 29.75 26.86 3.46
N ARG A 238 31.03 26.50 3.40
CA ARG A 238 31.99 27.11 2.47
C ARG A 238 32.00 26.36 1.16
N LEU A 239 31.35 26.92 0.16
CA LEU A 239 31.34 26.39 -1.21
C LEU A 239 32.27 27.20 -2.09
N GLN A 240 33.38 26.62 -2.50
CA GLN A 240 34.39 27.29 -3.36
C GLN A 240 34.85 28.64 -2.82
N GLY A 241 35.13 28.72 -1.53
CA GLY A 241 35.59 29.95 -0.87
C GLY A 241 34.48 30.94 -0.53
N ARG A 242 33.24 30.73 -0.93
CA ARG A 242 32.09 31.58 -0.54
C ARG A 242 31.33 30.95 0.63
N ALA A 243 31.05 31.75 1.62
CA ALA A 243 30.18 31.35 2.73
C ALA A 243 28.69 31.40 2.28
N VAL A 244 28.04 30.28 2.25
CA VAL A 244 26.59 30.15 1.92
C VAL A 244 25.89 29.67 3.17
N ARG A 245 24.83 30.35 3.59
CA ARG A 245 23.98 29.89 4.67
C ARG A 245 22.96 28.89 4.09
N THR A 246 22.91 27.68 4.62
CA THR A 246 21.92 26.69 4.34
C THR A 246 21.07 26.43 5.59
N ALA A 247 19.76 26.36 5.45
CA ALA A 247 18.82 26.05 6.53
C ALA A 247 17.82 24.99 6.04
N LEU A 248 17.33 24.17 6.96
CA LEU A 248 16.32 23.16 6.66
C LEU A 248 14.97 23.83 6.38
N ASP A 249 14.38 23.59 5.23
CA ASP A 249 13.00 23.95 4.89
C ASP A 249 12.05 22.78 5.22
N GLU A 250 11.67 22.71 6.49
CA GLU A 250 10.75 21.69 6.98
C GLU A 250 9.36 21.84 6.38
N ALA A 251 8.92 23.07 6.08
CA ALA A 251 7.55 23.34 5.62
C ALA A 251 7.29 22.64 4.28
N THR A 252 8.20 22.76 3.33
CA THR A 252 8.11 22.10 2.03
C THR A 252 8.12 20.57 2.18
N LEU A 253 9.04 20.02 2.98
CA LEU A 253 9.15 18.57 3.17
C LEU A 253 7.93 17.97 3.86
N LYS A 254 7.44 18.63 4.93
CA LYS A 254 6.19 18.22 5.60
C LYS A 254 5.00 18.20 4.64
N ARG A 255 4.89 19.25 3.82
CA ARG A 255 3.78 19.34 2.86
C ARG A 255 3.83 18.26 1.80
N ILE A 256 5.02 17.91 1.28
CA ILE A 256 5.18 16.78 0.35
C ILE A 256 4.71 15.48 0.99
N ALA A 257 5.15 15.20 2.21
CA ALA A 257 4.76 13.98 2.93
C ALA A 257 3.24 13.92 3.18
N GLU A 258 2.66 15.00 3.74
CA GLU A 258 1.22 15.08 4.02
C GLU A 258 0.35 14.83 2.79
N VAL A 259 0.67 15.44 1.66
CA VAL A 259 -0.13 15.32 0.42
C VAL A 259 -0.08 13.90 -0.14
N THR A 260 1.01 13.16 0.08
CA THR A 260 1.20 11.79 -0.43
C THR A 260 0.88 10.69 0.58
N ASP A 261 0.24 11.03 1.72
CA ASP A 261 -0.03 10.07 2.81
C ASP A 261 1.27 9.37 3.32
N GLY A 262 2.38 10.10 3.24
CA GLY A 262 3.67 9.73 3.81
C GLY A 262 3.91 10.41 5.15
N GLU A 263 5.14 10.29 5.68
CA GLU A 263 5.52 10.87 6.96
C GLU A 263 6.82 11.68 6.82
N TYR A 264 6.88 12.82 7.54
CA TYR A 264 8.07 13.65 7.63
C TYR A 264 8.88 13.28 8.87
N PHE A 265 10.20 13.14 8.69
CA PHE A 265 11.15 12.90 9.75
C PHE A 265 12.21 13.98 9.76
N ASN A 266 12.56 14.46 10.96
CA ASN A 266 13.69 15.37 11.15
C ASN A 266 14.91 14.58 11.62
N ALA A 267 16.03 14.77 10.95
CA ALA A 267 17.31 14.17 11.31
C ALA A 267 18.36 15.27 11.51
N SER A 268 18.50 15.72 12.74
CA SER A 268 19.50 16.73 13.11
C SER A 268 20.87 16.12 13.46
N THR A 269 20.90 14.83 13.75
CA THR A 269 22.13 14.07 14.05
C THR A 269 22.21 12.78 13.26
N GLU A 270 23.41 12.19 13.14
CA GLU A 270 23.60 10.87 12.51
C GLU A 270 22.76 9.78 13.21
N LYS A 271 22.60 9.88 14.54
CA LYS A 271 21.77 8.93 15.31
C LYS A 271 20.30 9.05 14.96
N ASP A 272 19.81 10.29 14.82
CA ASP A 272 18.42 10.54 14.42
C ASP A 272 18.16 9.97 13.03
N LEU A 273 19.08 10.22 12.10
CA LEU A 273 18.96 9.72 10.72
C LEU A 273 18.93 8.19 10.69
N ARG A 274 19.73 7.52 11.49
CA ARG A 274 19.72 6.06 11.61
C ARG A 274 18.40 5.55 12.20
N ALA A 275 17.89 6.19 13.27
CA ALA A 275 16.61 5.84 13.89
C ALA A 275 15.43 6.02 12.94
N VAL A 276 15.44 7.09 12.12
CA VAL A 276 14.42 7.32 11.08
C VAL A 276 14.38 6.17 10.08
N TYR A 277 15.53 5.74 9.58
CA TYR A 277 15.58 4.63 8.64
C TYR A 277 15.16 3.29 9.28
N GLU A 278 15.40 3.08 10.58
CA GLU A 278 14.90 1.91 11.32
C GLU A 278 13.38 1.90 11.42
N ASN A 279 12.76 3.05 11.71
CA ASN A 279 11.31 3.21 11.75
C ASN A 279 10.67 2.99 10.37
N LEU A 280 11.26 3.57 9.32
CA LEU A 280 10.80 3.38 7.94
C LEU A 280 10.80 1.91 7.52
N THR A 281 11.81 1.13 7.91
CA THR A 281 11.85 -0.30 7.63
C THR A 281 10.62 -1.02 8.16
N THR A 282 10.17 -0.66 9.36
CA THR A 282 8.98 -1.26 9.98
C THR A 282 7.69 -0.83 9.29
N GLN A 283 7.57 0.43 8.90
CA GLN A 283 6.36 0.97 8.25
C GLN A 283 6.18 0.46 6.82
N LEU A 284 7.28 0.32 6.05
CA LEU A 284 7.25 -0.15 4.67
C LEU A 284 6.90 -1.63 4.54
N VAL A 285 7.10 -2.43 5.60
CA VAL A 285 6.79 -3.87 5.64
C VAL A 285 5.30 -4.13 5.92
N ILE A 286 4.57 -3.21 6.55
CA ILE A 286 3.17 -3.40 6.93
C ILE A 286 2.26 -2.76 5.88
N ARG A 287 1.73 -3.58 4.99
CA ARG A 287 0.67 -3.17 4.06
C ARG A 287 -0.70 -3.51 4.67
N ILE A 288 -1.56 -2.51 4.79
CA ILE A 288 -2.96 -2.74 5.14
C ILE A 288 -3.72 -3.10 3.87
N GLU A 289 -3.95 -4.39 3.64
CA GLU A 289 -4.77 -4.85 2.52
C GLU A 289 -6.21 -5.09 2.98
N LYS A 290 -7.16 -4.64 2.16
CA LYS A 290 -8.57 -5.03 2.31
C LYS A 290 -8.75 -6.41 1.70
N THR A 291 -8.75 -7.44 2.55
CA THR A 291 -8.97 -8.80 2.11
C THR A 291 -10.46 -9.11 2.09
N GLU A 292 -10.97 -9.62 0.99
CA GLU A 292 -12.35 -10.07 0.89
C GLU A 292 -12.54 -11.39 1.65
N LEU A 293 -13.45 -11.37 2.63
CA LEU A 293 -13.78 -12.57 3.40
C LEU A 293 -14.79 -13.48 2.73
N THR A 294 -15.21 -13.17 1.49
CA THR A 294 -16.20 -13.90 0.70
C THR A 294 -15.90 -15.40 0.61
N ALA A 295 -14.62 -15.77 0.42
CA ALA A 295 -14.19 -17.17 0.31
C ALA A 295 -14.47 -17.97 1.59
N TYR A 296 -14.28 -17.38 2.77
CA TYR A 296 -14.54 -18.04 4.05
C TYR A 296 -16.03 -18.27 4.29
N PHE A 297 -16.87 -17.28 3.96
CA PHE A 297 -18.32 -17.40 4.09
C PHE A 297 -18.92 -18.40 3.09
N THR A 298 -18.40 -18.46 1.86
CA THR A 298 -18.84 -19.46 0.86
C THR A 298 -18.43 -20.88 1.27
N LEU A 299 -17.21 -21.06 1.79
CA LEU A 299 -16.77 -22.36 2.32
C LEU A 299 -17.63 -22.80 3.51
N ALA A 300 -17.90 -21.92 4.45
CA ALA A 300 -18.77 -22.20 5.60
C ALA A 300 -20.18 -22.58 5.15
N ALA A 301 -20.75 -21.85 4.18
CA ALA A 301 -22.07 -22.16 3.63
C ALA A 301 -22.10 -23.54 2.95
N ALA A 302 -21.07 -23.91 2.19
CA ALA A 302 -20.96 -25.20 1.54
C ALA A 302 -20.88 -26.35 2.57
N VAL A 303 -20.07 -26.21 3.61
CA VAL A 303 -19.96 -27.19 4.69
C VAL A 303 -21.29 -27.38 5.42
N LEU A 304 -21.98 -26.28 5.78
CA LEU A 304 -23.27 -26.31 6.44
C LEU A 304 -24.35 -26.98 5.57
N ALA A 305 -24.35 -26.72 4.26
CA ALA A 305 -25.28 -27.35 3.32
C ALA A 305 -25.05 -28.86 3.21
N VAL A 306 -23.79 -29.30 3.18
CA VAL A 306 -23.45 -30.76 3.17
C VAL A 306 -23.88 -31.40 4.48
N ILE A 307 -23.67 -30.77 5.64
CA ILE A 307 -24.11 -31.25 6.95
C ILE A 307 -25.64 -31.36 6.98
N ALA A 308 -26.36 -30.33 6.49
CA ALA A 308 -27.82 -30.35 6.41
C ALA A 308 -28.32 -31.53 5.54
N GLY A 309 -27.71 -31.74 4.39
CA GLY A 309 -28.02 -32.86 3.47
C GLY A 309 -27.75 -34.22 4.13
N ALA A 310 -26.61 -34.38 4.80
CA ALA A 310 -26.25 -35.61 5.49
C ALA A 310 -27.25 -35.95 6.60
N PHE A 311 -27.61 -34.99 7.46
CA PHE A 311 -28.62 -35.22 8.50
C PHE A 311 -30.03 -35.51 7.92
N SER A 312 -30.39 -34.84 6.81
CA SER A 312 -31.65 -35.09 6.13
C SER A 312 -31.74 -36.51 5.55
N LEU A 313 -30.67 -36.97 4.91
CA LEU A 313 -30.58 -38.33 4.38
C LEU A 313 -30.55 -39.39 5.48
N LEU A 314 -29.76 -39.18 6.53
CA LEU A 314 -29.63 -40.14 7.64
C LEU A 314 -30.93 -40.30 8.44
N TRP A 315 -31.72 -39.24 8.62
CA TRP A 315 -32.90 -39.30 9.47
C TRP A 315 -34.21 -39.40 8.72
N PHE A 316 -34.29 -38.92 7.49
CA PHE A 316 -35.55 -38.83 6.74
C PHE A 316 -35.50 -39.48 5.36
N ASN A 317 -34.31 -39.93 4.92
CA ASN A 317 -34.07 -40.47 3.58
C ASN A 317 -34.59 -39.54 2.45
N ARG A 318 -34.55 -38.22 2.67
CA ARG A 318 -34.96 -37.16 1.74
C ARG A 318 -33.91 -36.09 1.68
N LEU A 319 -33.71 -35.51 0.50
CA LEU A 319 -32.91 -34.29 0.36
C LEU A 319 -33.71 -33.09 0.86
N PRO A 320 -33.06 -32.08 1.49
CA PRO A 320 -33.71 -30.90 2.00
C PRO A 320 -34.33 -30.03 0.93
#